data_7309686f2e8fb7dedc6a7d54c119c6dc
#
_entry.id   7309686f2e8fb7dedc6a7d54c119c6dc
#
_cell.length_a   1.000
_cell.length_b   1.000
_cell.length_c   1.000
_cell.angle_alpha   90.00
_cell.angle_beta   90.00
_cell.angle_gamma   90.00
#
_symmetry.space_group_name_H-M   'P 1'
#
loop_
_entity.id
_entity.type
_entity.pdbx_description
1 polymer ?
#
loop_
_entity_poly.entity_id
_entity_poly.type
_entity_poly.pdbx_seq_one_letter_code
_entity_poly.pdbx_strand_id
1 'polypeptide(L)'
;MSKCPLKNMLIHNKPLFKHDIKDRLNSIPVSVTVSLWSSSQTTRTSADLPDVTPVLNLYQDRSTVSEILLISKGCGSDNICQSNLELKYKFCSRKTQKDQDVFTSLAREDGVAVITPSEEDIALEISVTNRNGDDAHQSHLVIMLPDTLHYSSVIYDTAAETQMSCTANDKGTRIDCELGNPLRRDAEITFYVLLTTTSISLSTKDVNVTVQLTTTSVQTIQPVEAVAKVVFELELQVYGQARPSQVSLGENMIGESAIKTVEEIGTRVRYEFRITNLGRPLKYFANASLNIHWPKENSVGKWLLYLTQISSDGVQSVSCSPAEEINPLKHVKGWLHPARKRREAEHEALSTDQFPFLSQKRKRKTLTCSDGLKCVEIRCPLLGLDSSAVMVLHSYLWNTTLIEVIQLL
;
A
#
# COMPACT_ATOMS: atom_id res chain seq x y z
N MET A 1 -2.75 20.94 -81.70
CA MET A 1 -2.39 21.63 -80.51
C MET A 1 -3.67 22.09 -79.77
N SER A 2 -4.26 21.24 -78.98
CA SER A 2 -5.44 21.63 -78.16
C SER A 2 -4.97 22.02 -76.79
N LYS A 3 -5.23 23.25 -76.40
CA LYS A 3 -4.96 23.81 -75.13
C LYS A 3 -5.90 23.17 -74.10
N CYS A 4 -5.33 22.47 -73.14
CA CYS A 4 -6.02 22.02 -71.96
C CYS A 4 -6.41 23.27 -71.11
N PRO A 5 -7.67 23.51 -70.77
CA PRO A 5 -8.06 24.64 -69.92
C PRO A 5 -7.66 24.31 -68.47
N LEU A 6 -6.63 24.97 -67.97
CA LEU A 6 -6.38 25.06 -66.54
C LEU A 6 -7.60 25.82 -65.94
N LYS A 7 -8.54 25.08 -65.40
CA LYS A 7 -9.51 25.66 -64.47
C LYS A 7 -8.73 26.09 -63.21
N ASN A 8 -8.68 27.42 -62.97
CA ASN A 8 -8.23 27.99 -61.73
C ASN A 8 -9.04 27.42 -60.57
N MET A 9 -8.45 26.48 -59.85
CA MET A 9 -8.99 26.01 -58.59
C MET A 9 -8.60 27.06 -57.53
N LEU A 10 -9.47 28.07 -57.39
CA LEU A 10 -9.41 28.99 -56.27
C LEU A 10 -9.80 28.23 -55.01
N ILE A 11 -8.82 27.75 -54.28
CA ILE A 11 -9.01 27.23 -52.94
C ILE A 11 -9.21 28.45 -52.02
N HIS A 12 -10.49 28.80 -51.80
CA HIS A 12 -10.84 29.70 -50.73
C HIS A 12 -10.76 28.93 -49.40
N ASN A 13 -9.56 28.77 -48.87
CA ASN A 13 -9.39 28.29 -47.55
C ASN A 13 -9.53 29.43 -46.54
N LYS A 14 -10.68 29.53 -45.89
CA LYS A 14 -10.77 30.11 -44.55
C LYS A 14 -9.80 29.30 -43.66
N PRO A 15 -9.10 29.94 -42.70
CA PRO A 15 -8.10 29.26 -41.87
C PRO A 15 -8.80 28.35 -40.86
N LEU A 16 -9.32 27.19 -41.33
CA LEU A 16 -9.80 26.12 -40.47
C LEU A 16 -8.64 25.34 -39.82
N PHE A 17 -7.42 25.55 -40.31
CA PHE A 17 -6.25 24.79 -39.90
C PHE A 17 -5.54 25.28 -38.63
N LYS A 18 -6.00 26.40 -38.02
CA LYS A 18 -5.22 27.04 -36.98
C LYS A 18 -5.26 26.35 -35.63
N HIS A 19 -6.21 25.43 -35.39
CA HIS A 19 -6.39 24.76 -34.11
C HIS A 19 -6.04 23.28 -34.09
N ASP A 20 -5.93 22.62 -35.24
CA ASP A 20 -5.77 21.14 -35.26
C ASP A 20 -4.36 20.65 -35.64
N ILE A 21 -3.45 21.54 -36.09
CA ILE A 21 -2.08 21.13 -36.37
C ILE A 21 -1.29 21.11 -35.04
N LYS A 22 -1.18 19.95 -34.43
CA LYS A 22 -0.40 19.72 -33.23
C LYS A 22 1.11 19.69 -33.55
N ASP A 23 1.49 19.08 -34.65
CA ASP A 23 2.90 19.03 -35.09
C ASP A 23 3.25 20.31 -35.85
N ARG A 24 4.22 21.07 -35.31
CA ARG A 24 4.71 22.33 -35.83
C ARG A 24 6.13 22.28 -36.33
N LEU A 25 6.79 21.14 -36.21
CA LEU A 25 8.21 20.95 -36.57
C LEU A 25 8.36 20.17 -37.87
N ASN A 26 7.48 19.23 -38.15
CA ASN A 26 7.56 18.47 -39.37
C ASN A 26 6.99 19.22 -40.59
N SER A 27 7.63 19.04 -41.73
CA SER A 27 7.16 19.57 -43.01
C SER A 27 5.82 18.98 -43.42
N ILE A 28 5.04 19.74 -44.20
CA ILE A 28 3.83 19.26 -44.79
C ILE A 28 4.16 18.79 -46.22
N PRO A 29 4.26 17.49 -46.51
CA PRO A 29 4.57 16.97 -47.86
C PRO A 29 3.34 16.98 -48.73
N VAL A 30 3.52 17.43 -49.97
CA VAL A 30 2.55 17.31 -51.04
C VAL A 30 3.14 16.42 -52.12
N SER A 31 2.59 15.24 -52.33
CA SER A 31 3.01 14.34 -53.37
C SER A 31 2.11 14.46 -54.61
N VAL A 32 2.69 14.49 -55.79
CA VAL A 32 1.97 14.52 -57.06
C VAL A 32 2.43 13.34 -57.93
N THR A 33 1.50 12.57 -58.42
CA THR A 33 1.76 11.44 -59.26
C THR A 33 1.07 11.60 -60.61
N VAL A 34 1.76 11.32 -61.70
CA VAL A 34 1.22 11.31 -63.05
C VAL A 34 0.78 9.89 -63.44
N SER A 35 -0.43 9.76 -63.89
CA SER A 35 -0.99 8.51 -64.38
C SER A 35 -1.73 8.69 -65.71
N LEU A 36 -1.82 7.66 -66.48
CA LEU A 36 -2.65 7.68 -67.71
C LEU A 36 -4.12 7.52 -67.31
N TRP A 37 -4.95 8.35 -67.92
CA TRP A 37 -6.41 8.22 -67.76
C TRP A 37 -6.91 7.18 -68.73
N SER A 38 -7.35 6.02 -68.32
CA SER A 38 -8.05 5.05 -69.14
C SER A 38 -9.54 5.43 -69.22
N SER A 39 -9.98 6.02 -70.33
CA SER A 39 -11.40 6.17 -70.59
C SER A 39 -11.97 4.80 -71.00
N SER A 40 -12.69 4.17 -70.14
CA SER A 40 -13.37 2.88 -70.45
C SER A 40 -14.68 3.08 -71.16
N GLN A 41 -14.67 3.71 -72.34
CA GLN A 41 -15.81 3.69 -73.24
C GLN A 41 -15.34 3.78 -74.68
N THR A 42 -15.06 2.66 -75.27
CA THR A 42 -15.25 2.51 -76.68
C THR A 42 -16.09 1.28 -76.93
N THR A 43 -17.34 1.48 -77.32
CA THR A 43 -18.18 0.51 -77.93
C THR A 43 -17.47 0.04 -79.24
N ARG A 44 -16.94 -1.18 -79.25
CA ARG A 44 -16.32 -1.77 -80.39
C ARG A 44 -17.38 -1.99 -81.48
N THR A 45 -17.33 -1.19 -82.52
CA THR A 45 -17.87 -1.60 -83.82
C THR A 45 -16.78 -2.30 -84.58
N SER A 46 -17.08 -3.52 -85.06
CA SER A 46 -16.20 -4.50 -85.70
C SER A 46 -15.46 -3.89 -86.89
N ALA A 47 -14.15 -4.10 -86.97
CA ALA A 47 -13.23 -4.09 -88.13
C ALA A 47 -12.08 -3.06 -88.14
N ASP A 48 -11.78 -2.37 -87.07
CA ASP A 48 -10.59 -1.47 -86.97
C ASP A 48 -9.48 -2.09 -86.09
N LEU A 49 -8.22 -1.82 -86.49
CA LEU A 49 -7.03 -2.15 -85.72
C LEU A 49 -7.16 -1.65 -84.30
N PRO A 50 -6.68 -2.37 -83.30
CA PRO A 50 -6.76 -1.95 -81.93
C PRO A 50 -6.05 -0.61 -81.71
N ASP A 51 -6.73 0.35 -81.12
CA ASP A 51 -6.15 1.66 -80.76
C ASP A 51 -4.87 1.48 -79.98
N VAL A 52 -3.80 2.15 -80.40
CA VAL A 52 -2.54 2.18 -79.70
C VAL A 52 -2.72 2.93 -78.37
N THR A 53 -2.70 2.22 -77.30
CA THR A 53 -2.78 2.87 -75.94
C THR A 53 -1.39 3.41 -75.58
N PRO A 54 -1.28 4.69 -75.26
CA PRO A 54 -0.01 5.23 -74.76
C PRO A 54 0.40 4.58 -73.45
N VAL A 55 1.69 4.35 -73.26
CA VAL A 55 2.28 3.83 -72.01
C VAL A 55 3.27 4.86 -71.48
N LEU A 56 3.31 4.98 -70.12
CA LEU A 56 4.28 5.85 -69.47
C LEU A 56 5.66 5.20 -69.52
N ASN A 57 6.68 6.01 -69.75
CA ASN A 57 8.07 5.57 -69.71
C ASN A 57 8.39 4.99 -68.30
N LEU A 58 8.91 3.78 -68.28
CA LEU A 58 9.26 3.07 -67.03
C LEU A 58 10.50 3.65 -66.33
N TYR A 59 11.32 4.38 -67.03
CA TYR A 59 12.59 4.93 -66.56
C TYR A 59 12.49 6.39 -66.11
N GLN A 60 11.31 6.99 -66.07
CA GLN A 60 11.09 8.35 -65.59
C GLN A 60 10.30 8.32 -64.29
N ASP A 61 10.69 9.19 -63.35
CA ASP A 61 9.98 9.37 -62.10
C ASP A 61 8.57 9.86 -62.36
N ARG A 62 7.61 9.12 -61.86
CA ARG A 62 6.17 9.39 -62.03
C ARG A 62 5.58 10.20 -60.88
N SER A 63 6.34 10.37 -59.83
CA SER A 63 5.92 11.08 -58.62
C SER A 63 6.99 12.07 -58.18
N THR A 64 6.57 13.16 -57.61
CA THR A 64 7.45 14.10 -56.96
C THR A 64 6.79 14.54 -55.64
N VAL A 65 7.60 14.87 -54.64
CA VAL A 65 7.15 15.38 -53.35
C VAL A 65 7.73 16.77 -53.19
N SER A 66 6.89 17.72 -52.83
CA SER A 66 7.29 19.07 -52.41
C SER A 66 6.86 19.29 -50.98
N GLU A 67 7.69 19.90 -50.19
CA GLU A 67 7.45 20.10 -48.75
C GLU A 67 7.38 21.55 -48.41
N ILE A 68 6.46 21.90 -47.48
CA ILE A 68 6.40 23.22 -46.84
C ILE A 68 6.97 23.07 -45.46
N LEU A 69 8.07 23.75 -45.18
CA LEU A 69 8.66 23.83 -43.85
C LEU A 69 7.95 24.88 -43.02
N LEU A 70 7.57 24.54 -41.81
CA LEU A 70 7.04 25.47 -40.81
C LEU A 70 8.22 25.99 -39.98
N ILE A 71 8.44 27.31 -40.05
CA ILE A 71 9.48 27.96 -39.21
C ILE A 71 8.88 28.18 -37.84
N SER A 72 9.40 27.47 -36.84
CA SER A 72 9.03 27.65 -35.45
C SER A 72 9.86 28.74 -34.78
N LYS A 73 9.22 29.72 -34.12
CA LYS A 73 9.91 30.67 -33.25
C LYS A 73 10.21 29.98 -31.92
N GLY A 74 11.42 30.05 -31.44
CA GLY A 74 11.83 29.42 -30.17
C GLY A 74 12.85 28.27 -30.35
N CYS A 75 13.22 27.98 -31.59
CA CYS A 75 14.38 27.14 -31.92
C CYS A 75 15.59 28.03 -32.20
N GLY A 76 16.79 27.46 -32.16
CA GLY A 76 18.04 28.18 -32.45
C GLY A 76 18.11 28.77 -33.86
N SER A 77 19.24 29.39 -34.19
CA SER A 77 19.46 30.00 -35.52
C SER A 77 19.47 29.02 -36.69
N ASP A 78 19.62 27.74 -36.39
CA ASP A 78 19.57 26.61 -37.33
C ASP A 78 18.17 26.09 -37.60
N ASN A 79 17.14 26.66 -36.93
CA ASN A 79 15.75 26.23 -36.93
C ASN A 79 15.53 24.77 -36.43
N ILE A 80 16.49 24.21 -35.71
CA ILE A 80 16.41 22.90 -35.06
C ILE A 80 16.12 23.13 -33.57
N CYS A 81 14.96 22.69 -33.10
CA CYS A 81 14.64 22.78 -31.68
C CYS A 81 15.31 21.63 -30.91
N GLN A 82 16.34 21.97 -30.14
CA GLN A 82 17.01 21.04 -29.23
C GLN A 82 16.50 21.26 -27.81
N SER A 83 15.54 20.46 -27.38
CA SER A 83 15.02 20.53 -26.02
C SER A 83 15.97 19.88 -25.00
N ASN A 84 15.83 20.27 -23.72
CA ASN A 84 16.56 19.65 -22.61
C ASN A 84 15.57 19.34 -21.49
N LEU A 85 14.64 18.44 -21.78
CA LEU A 85 13.62 18.00 -20.82
C LEU A 85 14.25 17.05 -19.80
N GLU A 86 14.09 17.38 -18.53
CA GLU A 86 14.42 16.52 -17.39
C GLU A 86 13.17 16.15 -16.64
N LEU A 87 13.04 14.86 -16.30
CA LEU A 87 11.93 14.30 -15.52
C LEU A 87 12.41 13.92 -14.13
N LYS A 88 11.72 14.42 -13.10
CA LYS A 88 11.90 14.00 -11.71
C LYS A 88 10.58 13.53 -11.16
N TYR A 89 10.64 12.53 -10.26
CA TYR A 89 9.45 12.00 -9.59
C TYR A 89 9.70 11.78 -8.10
N LYS A 90 8.59 11.74 -7.35
CA LYS A 90 8.62 11.47 -5.93
C LYS A 90 7.26 10.94 -5.46
N PHE A 91 7.28 9.88 -4.66
CA PHE A 91 6.05 9.44 -4.00
C PHE A 91 5.79 10.26 -2.75
N CYS A 92 4.55 10.70 -2.59
CA CYS A 92 4.10 11.56 -1.49
C CYS A 92 2.84 10.98 -0.84
N SER A 93 2.66 11.27 0.44
CA SER A 93 1.37 11.16 1.12
C SER A 93 0.57 12.46 0.94
N ARG A 94 -0.74 12.37 0.77
CA ARG A 94 -1.65 13.50 0.73
C ARG A 94 -2.28 13.70 2.10
N LYS A 95 -2.29 14.93 2.59
CA LYS A 95 -3.05 15.33 3.79
C LYS A 95 -3.83 16.59 3.48
N THR A 96 -5.14 16.55 3.68
CA THR A 96 -5.96 17.75 3.52
C THR A 96 -6.00 18.51 4.84
N GLN A 97 -5.47 19.74 4.85
CA GLN A 97 -5.48 20.64 6.00
C GLN A 97 -6.16 21.93 5.61
N LYS A 98 -7.24 22.31 6.30
CA LYS A 98 -7.98 23.57 6.05
C LYS A 98 -8.32 23.80 4.56
N ASP A 99 -8.88 22.79 3.91
CA ASP A 99 -9.24 22.76 2.49
C ASP A 99 -8.05 22.93 1.51
N GLN A 100 -6.82 22.75 1.98
CA GLN A 100 -5.63 22.71 1.13
C GLN A 100 -4.97 21.34 1.20
N ASP A 101 -4.59 20.83 0.03
CA ASP A 101 -3.83 19.59 -0.06
C ASP A 101 -2.35 19.85 0.23
N VAL A 102 -1.83 19.14 1.20
CA VAL A 102 -0.41 19.17 1.57
C VAL A 102 0.22 17.83 1.19
N PHE A 103 1.25 17.88 0.36
CA PHE A 103 1.97 16.71 -0.09
C PHE A 103 3.30 16.59 0.68
N THR A 104 3.49 15.43 1.32
CA THR A 104 4.70 15.13 2.09
C THR A 104 5.38 13.90 1.50
N SER A 105 6.67 13.97 1.25
CA SER A 105 7.46 12.83 0.73
C SER A 105 7.27 11.60 1.61
N LEU A 106 7.02 10.45 0.99
CA LEU A 106 6.99 9.17 1.71
C LEU A 106 8.35 8.87 2.34
N ALA A 107 8.32 8.11 3.43
CA ALA A 107 9.53 7.56 4.04
C ALA A 107 10.31 6.72 3.01
N ARG A 108 11.62 6.63 3.18
CA ARG A 108 12.49 5.82 2.31
C ARG A 108 13.27 4.83 3.14
N GLU A 109 13.32 3.58 2.65
CA GLU A 109 14.23 2.55 3.13
C GLU A 109 15.21 2.22 2.00
N ASP A 110 16.50 2.24 2.29
CA ASP A 110 17.58 1.99 1.30
C ASP A 110 17.45 2.85 0.02
N GLY A 111 16.93 4.09 0.16
CA GLY A 111 16.72 5.02 -0.96
C GLY A 111 15.42 4.81 -1.75
N VAL A 112 14.67 3.73 -1.50
CA VAL A 112 13.39 3.41 -2.14
C VAL A 112 12.24 3.92 -1.28
N ALA A 113 11.22 4.52 -1.92
CA ALA A 113 10.02 4.98 -1.21
C ALA A 113 9.23 3.81 -0.63
N VAL A 114 8.63 3.99 0.55
CA VAL A 114 7.81 2.99 1.22
C VAL A 114 6.35 3.42 1.16
N ILE A 115 5.51 2.58 0.56
CA ILE A 115 4.05 2.73 0.52
C ILE A 115 3.45 1.86 1.62
N THR A 116 2.73 2.48 2.54
CA THR A 116 1.85 1.80 3.49
C THR A 116 0.43 1.92 2.99
N PRO A 117 -0.17 0.83 2.46
CA PRO A 117 -1.52 0.88 1.89
C PRO A 117 -2.54 1.32 2.95
N SER A 118 -3.29 2.36 2.63
CA SER A 118 -4.36 2.93 3.47
C SER A 118 -5.60 3.20 2.62
N GLU A 119 -6.66 3.72 3.22
CA GLU A 119 -7.84 4.21 2.47
C GLU A 119 -7.56 5.56 1.80
N GLU A 120 -6.52 6.26 2.23
CA GLU A 120 -6.11 7.53 1.65
C GLU A 120 -5.29 7.30 0.37
N ASP A 121 -5.50 8.18 -0.63
CA ASP A 121 -4.74 8.18 -1.86
C ASP A 121 -3.29 8.60 -1.59
N ILE A 122 -2.36 7.94 -2.28
CA ILE A 122 -0.97 8.42 -2.39
C ILE A 122 -0.85 9.34 -3.61
N ALA A 123 0.17 10.16 -3.64
CA ALA A 123 0.45 11.03 -4.76
C ALA A 123 1.81 10.69 -5.40
N LEU A 124 1.84 10.66 -6.72
CA LEU A 124 3.09 10.69 -7.49
C LEU A 124 3.31 12.14 -7.94
N GLU A 125 4.23 12.83 -7.28
CA GLU A 125 4.73 14.15 -7.69
C GLU A 125 5.59 13.97 -8.93
N ILE A 126 5.30 14.72 -9.97
CA ILE A 126 6.07 14.75 -11.21
C ILE A 126 6.49 16.17 -11.46
N SER A 127 7.79 16.37 -11.69
CA SER A 127 8.36 17.65 -12.08
C SER A 127 9.10 17.48 -13.41
N VAL A 128 8.73 18.29 -14.40
CA VAL A 128 9.36 18.34 -15.71
C VAL A 128 9.93 19.73 -15.93
N THR A 129 11.20 19.78 -16.24
CA THR A 129 11.92 21.05 -16.50
C THR A 129 12.54 21.04 -17.90
N ASN A 130 12.61 22.22 -18.57
CA ASN A 130 13.28 22.41 -19.86
C ASN A 130 14.41 23.43 -19.72
N ARG A 131 15.39 23.12 -18.86
CA ARG A 131 16.48 24.09 -18.53
C ARG A 131 17.49 24.19 -19.64
N ASN A 132 17.79 25.43 -20.08
CA ASN A 132 18.77 25.73 -21.13
C ASN A 132 18.52 25.03 -22.48
N GLY A 133 17.36 24.42 -22.66
CA GLY A 133 16.93 23.84 -23.94
C GLY A 133 16.15 24.84 -24.77
N ASP A 134 15.97 24.56 -26.06
CA ASP A 134 14.98 25.24 -26.89
C ASP A 134 13.56 24.81 -26.52
N ASP A 135 12.57 25.46 -27.13
CA ASP A 135 11.16 25.09 -26.94
C ASP A 135 10.91 23.62 -27.26
N ALA A 136 10.34 22.90 -26.31
CA ALA A 136 9.99 21.49 -26.47
C ALA A 136 8.56 21.38 -27.01
N HIS A 137 8.45 20.99 -28.30
CA HIS A 137 7.17 20.87 -28.98
C HIS A 137 6.53 19.53 -28.73
N GLN A 138 5.18 19.53 -28.62
CA GLN A 138 4.38 18.34 -28.30
C GLN A 138 4.96 17.55 -27.12
N SER A 139 5.25 18.26 -26.03
CA SER A 139 5.72 17.60 -24.81
C SER A 139 4.59 16.78 -24.21
N HIS A 140 4.79 15.46 -24.15
CA HIS A 140 3.78 14.51 -23.73
C HIS A 140 4.38 13.52 -22.73
N LEU A 141 3.63 13.24 -21.67
CA LEU A 141 4.00 12.30 -20.62
C LEU A 141 2.99 11.16 -20.56
N VAL A 142 3.50 9.95 -20.58
CA VAL A 142 2.69 8.73 -20.39
C VAL A 142 3.11 8.07 -19.08
N ILE A 143 2.14 7.83 -18.20
CA ILE A 143 2.34 7.12 -16.95
C ILE A 143 1.62 5.79 -17.05
N MET A 144 2.34 4.69 -16.88
CA MET A 144 1.78 3.34 -16.85
C MET A 144 1.85 2.80 -15.42
N LEU A 145 0.69 2.47 -14.90
CA LEU A 145 0.50 1.93 -13.56
C LEU A 145 0.38 0.40 -13.60
N PRO A 146 0.91 -0.31 -12.60
CA PRO A 146 0.61 -1.73 -12.41
C PRO A 146 -0.86 -1.91 -11.97
N ASP A 147 -1.41 -3.10 -12.12
CA ASP A 147 -2.80 -3.42 -11.73
C ASP A 147 -3.11 -3.21 -10.24
N THR A 148 -2.07 -3.01 -9.43
CA THR A 148 -2.18 -2.74 -7.98
C THR A 148 -2.44 -1.28 -7.64
N LEU A 149 -2.22 -0.37 -8.59
CA LEU A 149 -2.48 1.07 -8.45
C LEU A 149 -3.47 1.55 -9.50
N HIS A 150 -4.38 2.44 -9.11
CA HIS A 150 -5.33 3.02 -10.04
C HIS A 150 -5.32 4.55 -9.92
N TYR A 151 -5.50 5.19 -11.07
CA TYR A 151 -5.63 6.62 -11.16
C TYR A 151 -6.92 7.10 -10.46
N SER A 152 -6.79 8.12 -9.62
CA SER A 152 -7.91 8.81 -8.96
C SER A 152 -8.14 10.18 -9.59
N SER A 153 -7.13 11.06 -9.55
CA SER A 153 -7.21 12.40 -10.12
C SER A 153 -5.83 13.02 -10.31
N VAL A 154 -5.78 14.23 -10.88
CA VAL A 154 -4.56 15.05 -10.96
C VAL A 154 -4.79 16.38 -10.29
N ILE A 155 -3.81 16.82 -9.50
CA ILE A 155 -3.78 18.15 -8.89
C ILE A 155 -2.62 18.92 -9.52
N TYR A 156 -2.94 20.06 -10.07
CA TYR A 156 -1.96 20.97 -10.69
C TYR A 156 -1.51 22.01 -9.67
N ASP A 157 -0.24 22.36 -9.70
CA ASP A 157 0.23 23.57 -9.01
C ASP A 157 -0.32 24.79 -9.75
N THR A 158 -1.12 25.58 -9.07
CA THR A 158 -1.86 26.72 -9.65
C THR A 158 -0.95 27.85 -10.16
N ALA A 159 0.36 27.79 -9.89
CA ALA A 159 1.33 28.76 -10.37
C ALA A 159 1.76 28.54 -11.83
N ALA A 160 1.41 27.42 -12.45
CA ALA A 160 1.79 27.12 -13.82
C ALA A 160 0.75 27.67 -14.81
N GLU A 161 1.03 28.77 -15.49
CA GLU A 161 0.26 29.35 -16.61
C GLU A 161 0.15 28.43 -17.85
N THR A 162 0.60 27.18 -17.78
CA THR A 162 0.61 26.23 -18.87
C THR A 162 -0.70 25.48 -18.95
N GLN A 163 -1.30 25.46 -20.15
CA GLN A 163 -2.44 24.60 -20.47
C GLN A 163 -2.00 23.14 -20.47
N MET A 164 -1.98 22.54 -19.29
CA MET A 164 -1.67 21.14 -19.09
C MET A 164 -2.97 20.36 -18.92
N SER A 165 -3.06 19.18 -19.51
CA SER A 165 -4.22 18.29 -19.32
C SER A 165 -3.78 16.84 -19.24
N CYS A 166 -4.33 16.07 -18.31
CA CYS A 166 -4.13 14.65 -18.19
C CYS A 166 -5.45 13.91 -18.36
N THR A 167 -5.43 12.80 -19.07
CA THR A 167 -6.56 11.89 -19.28
C THR A 167 -6.13 10.47 -18.94
N ALA A 168 -6.98 9.71 -18.25
CA ALA A 168 -6.73 8.32 -17.96
C ALA A 168 -7.57 7.43 -18.86
N ASN A 169 -7.09 6.20 -19.09
CA ASN A 169 -7.88 5.15 -19.76
C ASN A 169 -9.01 4.65 -18.83
N ASP A 170 -9.98 3.92 -19.39
CA ASP A 170 -11.15 3.40 -18.64
C ASP A 170 -10.77 2.52 -17.44
N LYS A 171 -9.61 1.89 -17.47
CA LYS A 171 -9.11 1.04 -16.39
C LYS A 171 -8.32 1.81 -15.31
N GLY A 172 -8.01 3.09 -15.57
CA GLY A 172 -7.18 3.90 -14.67
C GLY A 172 -5.73 3.40 -14.53
N THR A 173 -5.23 2.59 -15.49
CA THR A 173 -3.87 2.03 -15.47
C THR A 173 -2.90 2.77 -16.38
N ARG A 174 -3.40 3.63 -17.26
CA ARG A 174 -2.59 4.48 -18.13
C ARG A 174 -3.11 5.90 -18.10
N ILE A 175 -2.19 6.84 -17.92
CA ILE A 175 -2.48 8.27 -17.88
C ILE A 175 -1.64 8.93 -18.96
N ASP A 176 -2.31 9.69 -19.81
CA ASP A 176 -1.70 10.46 -20.89
C ASP A 176 -1.82 11.96 -20.56
N CYS A 177 -0.70 12.66 -20.42
CA CYS A 177 -0.62 14.06 -20.05
C CYS A 177 0.00 14.90 -21.18
N GLU A 178 -0.71 15.91 -21.66
CA GLU A 178 -0.16 16.95 -22.53
C GLU A 178 0.45 18.05 -21.66
N LEU A 179 1.77 18.27 -21.74
CA LEU A 179 2.49 19.24 -20.89
C LEU A 179 2.59 20.64 -21.48
N GLY A 180 2.11 20.80 -22.72
CA GLY A 180 2.14 22.04 -23.48
C GLY A 180 2.74 21.85 -24.87
N ASN A 181 2.40 22.79 -25.76
CA ASN A 181 2.90 22.79 -27.15
C ASN A 181 3.15 24.22 -27.61
N PRO A 182 4.38 24.74 -27.41
CA PRO A 182 5.55 24.11 -26.79
C PRO A 182 5.60 24.26 -25.27
N LEU A 183 6.35 23.38 -24.58
CA LEU A 183 6.90 23.66 -23.26
C LEU A 183 8.13 24.55 -23.44
N ARG A 184 8.02 25.80 -23.02
CA ARG A 184 9.00 26.83 -23.31
C ARG A 184 10.36 26.56 -22.66
N ARG A 185 11.38 27.24 -23.18
CA ARG A 185 12.69 27.31 -22.58
C ARG A 185 12.58 27.75 -21.10
N ASP A 186 13.36 27.11 -20.22
CA ASP A 186 13.41 27.35 -18.79
C ASP A 186 12.09 27.21 -18.04
N ALA A 187 11.07 26.61 -18.67
CA ALA A 187 9.82 26.28 -18.00
C ALA A 187 10.00 25.10 -17.05
N GLU A 188 9.26 25.14 -15.93
CA GLU A 188 9.13 24.07 -14.95
C GLU A 188 7.65 23.83 -14.69
N ILE A 189 7.24 22.56 -14.73
CA ILE A 189 5.89 22.11 -14.45
C ILE A 189 5.96 21.07 -13.33
N THR A 190 5.20 21.29 -12.26
CA THR A 190 5.03 20.31 -11.19
C THR A 190 3.54 20.01 -11.00
N PHE A 191 3.20 18.74 -10.86
CA PHE A 191 1.85 18.29 -10.63
C PHE A 191 1.84 16.96 -9.87
N TYR A 192 0.68 16.62 -9.31
CA TYR A 192 0.50 15.45 -8.46
C TYR A 192 -0.54 14.52 -9.06
N VAL A 193 -0.16 13.29 -9.35
CA VAL A 193 -1.09 12.24 -9.79
C VAL A 193 -1.52 11.46 -8.56
N LEU A 194 -2.80 11.50 -8.23
CA LEU A 194 -3.37 10.77 -7.11
C LEU A 194 -3.67 9.34 -7.52
N LEU A 195 -3.23 8.41 -6.70
CA LEU A 195 -3.28 6.96 -6.93
C LEU A 195 -3.93 6.27 -5.75
N THR A 196 -4.92 5.42 -6.02
CA THR A 196 -5.52 4.57 -5.00
C THR A 196 -4.69 3.31 -4.77
N THR A 197 -4.57 2.91 -3.51
CA THR A 197 -3.81 1.71 -3.09
C THR A 197 -4.73 0.53 -2.73
N THR A 198 -6.02 0.63 -3.00
CA THR A 198 -7.03 -0.36 -2.58
C THR A 198 -6.83 -1.75 -3.17
N SER A 199 -6.21 -1.85 -4.34
CA SER A 199 -5.90 -3.11 -5.03
C SER A 199 -4.57 -3.74 -4.59
N ILE A 200 -3.80 -3.08 -3.74
CA ILE A 200 -2.58 -3.65 -3.15
C ILE A 200 -2.96 -4.76 -2.18
N SER A 201 -2.40 -5.94 -2.39
CA SER A 201 -2.61 -7.13 -1.56
C SER A 201 -1.35 -7.51 -0.78
N LEU A 202 -1.48 -8.42 0.19
CA LEU A 202 -0.35 -8.93 0.98
C LEU A 202 0.76 -9.60 0.16
N SER A 203 0.45 -10.04 -1.06
CA SER A 203 1.43 -10.62 -1.97
C SER A 203 2.24 -9.55 -2.72
N THR A 204 1.78 -8.29 -2.72
CA THR A 204 2.44 -7.17 -3.38
C THR A 204 3.62 -6.70 -2.54
N LYS A 205 4.83 -6.92 -3.01
CA LYS A 205 6.06 -6.49 -2.33
C LYS A 205 6.54 -5.13 -2.81
N ASP A 206 6.43 -4.91 -4.13
CA ASP A 206 6.92 -3.73 -4.80
C ASP A 206 5.88 -3.22 -5.79
N VAL A 207 5.93 -1.95 -6.06
CA VAL A 207 5.10 -1.26 -7.05
C VAL A 207 6.03 -0.54 -8.03
N ASN A 208 5.88 -0.82 -9.32
CA ASN A 208 6.66 -0.21 -10.39
C ASN A 208 5.75 0.61 -11.28
N VAL A 209 6.02 1.90 -11.37
CA VAL A 209 5.32 2.84 -12.25
C VAL A 209 6.29 3.29 -13.34
N THR A 210 5.93 3.04 -14.60
CA THR A 210 6.73 3.50 -15.74
C THR A 210 6.28 4.88 -16.18
N VAL A 211 7.21 5.82 -16.24
CA VAL A 211 6.94 7.19 -16.68
C VAL A 211 7.77 7.48 -17.92
N GLN A 212 7.09 7.77 -19.04
CA GLN A 212 7.72 8.06 -20.31
C GLN A 212 7.42 9.48 -20.76
N LEU A 213 8.45 10.29 -20.90
CA LEU A 213 8.39 11.65 -21.43
C LEU A 213 8.82 11.63 -22.91
N THR A 214 8.07 12.30 -23.75
CA THR A 214 8.33 12.40 -25.21
C THR A 214 8.15 13.83 -25.69
N THR A 215 8.85 14.17 -26.79
CA THR A 215 8.71 15.45 -27.48
C THR A 215 9.04 15.24 -28.97
N THR A 216 8.52 16.10 -29.85
CA THR A 216 8.93 16.15 -31.26
C THR A 216 10.20 16.99 -31.48
N SER A 217 10.63 17.77 -30.49
CA SER A 217 11.95 18.42 -30.51
C SER A 217 13.07 17.39 -30.41
N VAL A 218 14.28 17.78 -30.84
CA VAL A 218 15.42 16.86 -30.86
C VAL A 218 15.90 16.58 -29.45
N GLN A 219 15.53 15.42 -28.94
CA GLN A 219 16.00 14.88 -27.66
C GLN A 219 15.66 13.39 -27.56
N THR A 220 16.60 12.58 -27.06
CA THR A 220 16.34 11.19 -26.71
C THR A 220 16.13 11.08 -25.21
N ILE A 221 14.93 10.71 -24.79
CA ILE A 221 14.56 10.60 -23.37
C ILE A 221 14.26 9.13 -23.08
N GLN A 222 14.93 8.57 -22.08
CA GLN A 222 14.67 7.19 -21.64
C GLN A 222 13.48 7.17 -20.68
N PRO A 223 12.66 6.10 -20.73
CA PRO A 223 11.64 5.89 -19.72
C PRO A 223 12.24 5.78 -18.31
N VAL A 224 11.52 6.28 -17.33
CA VAL A 224 11.91 6.23 -15.92
C VAL A 224 11.00 5.27 -15.18
N GLU A 225 11.61 4.36 -14.41
CA GLU A 225 10.89 3.45 -13.52
C GLU A 225 10.83 4.03 -12.10
N ALA A 226 9.64 4.39 -11.67
CA ALA A 226 9.39 4.83 -10.30
C ALA A 226 9.02 3.62 -9.44
N VAL A 227 9.94 3.22 -8.57
CA VAL A 227 9.80 2.04 -7.73
C VAL A 227 9.47 2.44 -6.31
N ALA A 228 8.51 1.74 -5.69
CA ALA A 228 8.22 1.84 -4.27
C ALA A 228 8.03 0.46 -3.66
N LYS A 229 8.50 0.29 -2.42
CA LYS A 229 8.34 -0.91 -1.61
C LYS A 229 7.01 -0.86 -0.87
N VAL A 230 6.31 -1.98 -0.76
CA VAL A 230 5.04 -2.05 -0.04
C VAL A 230 5.26 -2.66 1.33
N VAL A 231 4.84 -1.94 2.38
CA VAL A 231 4.92 -2.40 3.77
C VAL A 231 3.54 -2.28 4.41
N PHE A 232 3.07 -3.36 5.01
CA PHE A 232 1.82 -3.36 5.78
C PHE A 232 2.13 -3.19 7.25
N GLU A 233 1.69 -2.09 7.83
CA GLU A 233 1.77 -1.85 9.26
C GLU A 233 0.51 -2.38 9.95
N LEU A 234 0.71 -3.13 11.06
CA LEU A 234 -0.36 -3.61 11.90
C LEU A 234 -0.49 -2.70 13.12
N GLU A 235 -1.62 -2.02 13.24
CA GLU A 235 -1.94 -1.16 14.38
C GLU A 235 -2.70 -1.95 15.43
N LEU A 236 -1.99 -2.80 16.18
CA LEU A 236 -2.57 -3.59 17.25
C LEU A 236 -2.22 -3.00 18.61
N GLN A 237 -3.24 -2.85 19.46
CA GLN A 237 -3.10 -2.48 20.86
C GLN A 237 -3.55 -3.63 21.75
N VAL A 238 -2.86 -3.84 22.87
CA VAL A 238 -3.25 -4.81 23.88
C VAL A 238 -3.34 -4.15 25.24
N TYR A 239 -4.44 -4.42 25.93
CA TYR A 239 -4.68 -4.03 27.33
C TYR A 239 -4.97 -5.28 28.15
N GLY A 240 -4.36 -5.40 29.33
CA GLY A 240 -4.55 -6.55 30.21
C GLY A 240 -4.93 -6.17 31.63
N GLN A 241 -5.78 -7.00 32.26
CA GLN A 241 -6.10 -6.91 33.67
C GLN A 241 -6.25 -8.29 34.32
N ALA A 242 -5.86 -8.38 35.59
CA ALA A 242 -6.10 -9.56 36.41
C ALA A 242 -7.36 -9.37 37.27
N ARG A 243 -8.11 -10.43 37.48
CA ARG A 243 -9.27 -10.47 38.39
C ARG A 243 -9.22 -11.72 39.27
N PRO A 244 -9.18 -11.60 40.62
CA PRO A 244 -9.04 -10.36 41.35
C PRO A 244 -7.65 -9.74 41.12
N SER A 245 -7.55 -8.42 41.32
CA SER A 245 -6.27 -7.68 41.22
C SER A 245 -5.38 -7.84 42.43
N GLN A 246 -5.94 -8.32 43.53
CA GLN A 246 -5.27 -8.60 44.82
C GLN A 246 -5.81 -9.93 45.33
N VAL A 247 -4.91 -10.75 45.85
CA VAL A 247 -5.22 -12.06 46.42
C VAL A 247 -4.69 -12.12 47.83
N SER A 248 -5.54 -12.53 48.78
CA SER A 248 -5.14 -12.87 50.14
C SER A 248 -4.82 -14.37 50.16
N LEU A 249 -3.71 -14.72 50.74
CA LEU A 249 -3.37 -16.15 50.93
C LEU A 249 -4.12 -16.64 52.17
N GLY A 250 -4.98 -17.65 51.97
CA GLY A 250 -5.77 -18.25 53.05
C GLY A 250 -4.93 -19.19 53.92
N GLU A 251 -5.37 -19.42 55.16
CA GLU A 251 -4.69 -20.28 56.13
C GLU A 251 -4.79 -21.78 55.83
N ASN A 252 -5.75 -22.20 54.98
CA ASN A 252 -5.96 -23.60 54.65
C ASN A 252 -5.11 -24.03 53.45
N MET A 253 -3.93 -24.58 53.73
CA MET A 253 -3.03 -25.13 52.71
C MET A 253 -3.16 -26.63 52.65
N ILE A 254 -3.35 -27.11 51.44
CA ILE A 254 -3.30 -28.54 51.11
C ILE A 254 -1.94 -28.83 50.45
N GLY A 255 -1.17 -29.75 51.02
CA GLY A 255 0.12 -30.15 50.43
C GLY A 255 -0.04 -30.66 49.00
N GLU A 256 0.93 -30.42 48.11
CA GLU A 256 0.85 -30.79 46.68
C GLU A 256 0.40 -32.23 46.44
N SER A 257 0.89 -33.18 47.26
CA SER A 257 0.55 -34.61 47.13
C SER A 257 -0.91 -34.94 47.52
N ALA A 258 -1.59 -34.04 48.20
CA ALA A 258 -2.95 -34.22 48.66
C ALA A 258 -4.01 -33.52 47.79
N ILE A 259 -3.59 -32.70 46.84
CA ILE A 259 -4.46 -32.00 45.89
C ILE A 259 -5.12 -33.01 44.94
N LYS A 260 -6.45 -33.02 44.91
CA LYS A 260 -7.24 -33.91 44.08
C LYS A 260 -8.06 -33.19 43.00
N THR A 261 -8.36 -31.93 43.22
CA THR A 261 -9.14 -31.10 42.29
C THR A 261 -8.42 -29.79 41.99
N VAL A 262 -8.75 -29.13 40.89
CA VAL A 262 -8.13 -27.89 40.46
C VAL A 262 -8.42 -26.75 41.42
N GLU A 263 -9.57 -26.79 42.09
CA GLU A 263 -10.01 -25.80 43.07
C GLU A 263 -9.18 -25.86 44.37
N GLU A 264 -8.59 -27.02 44.66
CA GLU A 264 -7.73 -27.24 45.82
C GLU A 264 -6.30 -26.66 45.65
N ILE A 265 -5.91 -26.28 44.43
CA ILE A 265 -4.61 -25.67 44.14
C ILE A 265 -4.46 -24.33 44.86
N GLY A 266 -5.55 -23.55 44.89
CA GLY A 266 -5.53 -22.24 45.57
C GLY A 266 -6.52 -21.25 44.98
N THR A 267 -6.14 -19.98 45.03
CA THR A 267 -7.06 -18.91 44.61
C THR A 267 -7.17 -18.83 43.08
N ARG A 268 -8.41 -18.79 42.59
CA ARG A 268 -8.69 -18.60 41.18
C ARG A 268 -8.33 -17.17 40.77
N VAL A 269 -7.56 -17.06 39.69
CA VAL A 269 -7.20 -15.79 39.07
C VAL A 269 -7.53 -15.84 37.58
N ARG A 270 -8.21 -14.83 37.10
CA ARG A 270 -8.56 -14.68 35.68
C ARG A 270 -7.77 -13.50 35.11
N TYR A 271 -7.06 -13.73 34.02
CA TYR A 271 -6.44 -12.68 33.23
C TYR A 271 -7.26 -12.41 32.00
N GLU A 272 -7.59 -11.16 31.75
CA GLU A 272 -8.37 -10.72 30.60
C GLU A 272 -7.49 -9.78 29.77
N PHE A 273 -7.24 -10.15 28.52
CA PHE A 273 -6.51 -9.33 27.54
C PHE A 273 -7.47 -8.90 26.47
N ARG A 274 -7.57 -7.59 26.28
CA ARG A 274 -8.32 -7.00 25.18
C ARG A 274 -7.33 -6.57 24.10
N ILE A 275 -7.52 -7.10 22.90
CA ILE A 275 -6.76 -6.78 21.71
C ILE A 275 -7.65 -5.89 20.84
N THR A 276 -7.16 -4.71 20.46
CA THR A 276 -7.87 -3.79 19.56
C THR A 276 -7.06 -3.62 18.29
N ASN A 277 -7.69 -3.84 17.16
CA ASN A 277 -7.13 -3.58 15.85
C ASN A 277 -7.63 -2.20 15.39
N LEU A 278 -6.72 -1.24 15.27
CA LEU A 278 -7.00 0.11 14.78
C LEU A 278 -6.78 0.23 13.27
N GLY A 279 -6.15 -0.78 12.66
CA GLY A 279 -5.87 -0.85 11.24
C GLY A 279 -6.87 -1.73 10.47
N ARG A 280 -6.43 -2.28 9.33
CA ARG A 280 -7.25 -3.15 8.48
C ARG A 280 -7.59 -4.48 9.18
N PRO A 281 -8.76 -5.10 8.86
CA PRO A 281 -9.16 -6.39 9.41
C PRO A 281 -8.10 -7.47 9.21
N LEU A 282 -7.70 -8.17 10.29
CA LEU A 282 -6.70 -9.23 10.26
C LEU A 282 -7.12 -10.51 9.53
N LYS A 283 -8.39 -10.62 9.10
CA LYS A 283 -8.83 -11.73 8.24
C LYS A 283 -8.00 -11.89 6.97
N TYR A 284 -7.32 -10.81 6.56
CA TYR A 284 -6.40 -10.81 5.42
C TYR A 284 -4.92 -11.04 5.82
N PHE A 285 -4.61 -11.11 7.13
CA PHE A 285 -3.26 -11.24 7.66
C PHE A 285 -3.17 -12.52 8.50
N ALA A 286 -2.67 -13.60 7.90
CA ALA A 286 -2.67 -14.93 8.52
C ALA A 286 -1.71 -15.10 9.72
N ASN A 287 -0.86 -14.12 10.05
CA ASN A 287 0.32 -14.34 10.90
C ASN A 287 0.36 -13.56 12.21
N ALA A 288 -0.71 -12.86 12.61
CA ALA A 288 -0.73 -12.18 13.91
C ALA A 288 -1.02 -13.18 15.03
N SER A 289 -0.30 -13.06 16.15
CA SER A 289 -0.50 -13.90 17.33
C SER A 289 -0.34 -13.08 18.62
N LEU A 290 -1.07 -13.47 19.64
CA LEU A 290 -0.84 -13.02 21.02
C LEU A 290 0.16 -13.99 21.66
N ASN A 291 1.34 -13.49 22.05
CA ASN A 291 2.34 -14.26 22.72
C ASN A 291 2.27 -13.96 24.23
N ILE A 292 2.06 -15.00 25.01
CA ILE A 292 1.85 -14.91 26.45
C ILE A 292 3.03 -15.55 27.15
N HIS A 293 3.82 -14.78 27.88
CA HIS A 293 4.88 -15.30 28.74
C HIS A 293 4.26 -15.70 30.07
N TRP A 294 3.87 -16.97 30.17
CA TRP A 294 3.16 -17.49 31.33
C TRP A 294 4.11 -17.90 32.44
N PRO A 295 4.08 -17.27 33.64
CA PRO A 295 4.97 -17.58 34.76
C PRO A 295 4.50 -18.86 35.47
N LYS A 296 4.92 -20.00 34.91
CA LYS A 296 4.50 -21.33 35.33
C LYS A 296 5.09 -21.73 36.69
N GLU A 297 6.40 -21.54 36.88
CA GLU A 297 7.16 -22.03 38.01
C GLU A 297 8.08 -20.95 38.59
N ASN A 298 8.48 -21.13 39.83
CA ASN A 298 9.56 -20.35 40.45
C ASN A 298 10.95 -20.87 40.00
N SER A 299 12.03 -20.24 40.44
CA SER A 299 13.41 -20.62 40.13
C SER A 299 13.76 -22.05 40.52
N VAL A 300 13.09 -22.59 41.53
CA VAL A 300 13.35 -23.97 42.07
C VAL A 300 12.51 -25.02 41.35
N GLY A 301 11.58 -24.63 40.47
CA GLY A 301 10.74 -25.54 39.70
C GLY A 301 9.44 -25.92 40.41
N LYS A 302 8.99 -25.13 41.40
CA LYS A 302 7.68 -25.29 42.02
C LYS A 302 6.65 -24.46 41.28
N TRP A 303 5.45 -25.02 41.11
CA TRP A 303 4.32 -24.35 40.47
C TRP A 303 4.01 -22.98 41.10
N LEU A 304 3.77 -21.98 40.27
CA LEU A 304 3.36 -20.63 40.68
C LEU A 304 1.94 -20.31 40.20
N LEU A 305 1.72 -20.38 38.90
CA LEU A 305 0.42 -20.20 38.27
C LEU A 305 0.08 -21.43 37.43
N TYR A 306 -1.07 -22.00 37.71
CA TYR A 306 -1.61 -23.15 36.99
C TYR A 306 -2.66 -22.72 35.98
N LEU A 307 -2.38 -22.81 34.68
CA LEU A 307 -3.28 -22.44 33.60
C LEU A 307 -4.25 -23.59 33.32
N THR A 308 -5.55 -23.36 33.44
CA THR A 308 -6.59 -24.37 33.22
C THR A 308 -7.25 -24.29 31.86
N GLN A 309 -7.48 -23.07 31.37
CA GLN A 309 -8.22 -22.85 30.13
C GLN A 309 -7.86 -21.48 29.54
N ILE A 310 -7.85 -21.40 28.21
CA ILE A 310 -7.87 -20.15 27.46
C ILE A 310 -9.17 -20.12 26.67
N SER A 311 -9.92 -19.02 26.78
CA SER A 311 -11.11 -18.75 25.99
C SER A 311 -10.95 -17.42 25.27
N SER A 312 -11.60 -17.29 24.11
CA SER A 312 -11.55 -16.06 23.32
C SER A 312 -12.93 -15.70 22.79
N ASP A 313 -13.10 -14.42 22.56
CA ASP A 313 -14.24 -13.82 21.87
C ASP A 313 -13.71 -12.82 20.83
N GLY A 314 -14.37 -12.69 19.68
CA GLY A 314 -13.95 -11.78 18.60
C GLY A 314 -12.84 -12.31 17.68
N VAL A 315 -12.41 -13.56 17.82
CA VAL A 315 -11.50 -14.27 16.89
C VAL A 315 -12.07 -15.65 16.53
N GLN A 316 -11.68 -16.19 15.38
CA GLN A 316 -12.00 -17.57 15.03
C GLN A 316 -11.30 -18.50 16.01
N SER A 317 -11.83 -19.71 16.21
CA SER A 317 -11.40 -20.70 17.23
C SER A 317 -9.89 -20.66 17.53
N VAL A 318 -9.56 -20.38 18.81
CA VAL A 318 -8.17 -20.24 19.25
C VAL A 318 -7.60 -21.59 19.63
N SER A 319 -6.64 -22.07 18.85
CA SER A 319 -5.73 -23.16 19.24
C SER A 319 -4.41 -22.57 19.67
N CYS A 320 -4.23 -22.33 20.98
CA CYS A 320 -2.96 -21.86 21.51
C CYS A 320 -1.94 -23.02 21.56
N SER A 321 -0.67 -22.73 21.35
CA SER A 321 0.43 -23.71 21.40
C SER A 321 1.52 -23.22 22.38
N PRO A 322 2.17 -24.14 23.12
CA PRO A 322 1.93 -25.57 23.18
C PRO A 322 0.66 -25.94 23.97
N ALA A 323 -0.16 -26.84 23.41
CA ALA A 323 -1.45 -27.23 24.00
C ALA A 323 -1.29 -28.00 25.32
N GLU A 324 -0.18 -28.70 25.50
CA GLU A 324 0.18 -29.44 26.71
C GLU A 324 0.38 -28.57 27.95
N GLU A 325 0.64 -27.27 27.75
CA GLU A 325 0.77 -26.32 28.86
C GLU A 325 -0.57 -25.79 29.38
N ILE A 326 -1.66 -26.10 28.66
CA ILE A 326 -3.02 -25.75 29.09
C ILE A 326 -3.60 -26.95 29.82
N ASN A 327 -3.80 -26.82 31.14
CA ASN A 327 -4.27 -27.87 32.03
C ASN A 327 -3.38 -29.16 31.98
N PRO A 328 -2.08 -29.03 32.20
CA PRO A 328 -1.12 -30.13 32.01
C PRO A 328 -1.41 -31.35 32.92
N LEU A 329 -2.04 -31.17 34.05
CA LEU A 329 -2.39 -32.25 34.97
C LEU A 329 -3.71 -32.98 34.62
N LYS A 330 -4.45 -32.53 33.59
CA LYS A 330 -5.69 -33.15 33.12
C LYS A 330 -5.52 -34.64 32.77
N HIS A 331 -4.33 -35.05 32.32
CA HIS A 331 -4.04 -36.43 31.88
C HIS A 331 -3.43 -37.30 32.98
N VAL A 332 -3.21 -36.77 34.18
CA VAL A 332 -2.74 -37.57 35.31
C VAL A 332 -3.93 -38.38 35.87
N LYS A 333 -3.88 -39.70 35.74
CA LYS A 333 -4.89 -40.59 36.26
C LYS A 333 -5.12 -40.33 37.74
N GLY A 334 -6.34 -39.83 38.10
CA GLY A 334 -6.74 -39.58 39.50
C GLY A 334 -7.25 -38.14 39.77
N TRP A 335 -7.11 -37.20 38.82
CA TRP A 335 -7.46 -35.78 39.00
C TRP A 335 -8.93 -35.46 38.64
N LEU A 336 -9.74 -36.42 38.23
CA LEU A 336 -11.11 -36.20 37.78
C LEU A 336 -12.11 -36.92 38.69
N HIS A 337 -12.35 -36.38 39.90
CA HIS A 337 -13.58 -36.64 40.61
C HIS A 337 -14.27 -35.31 40.88
N PRO A 338 -15.58 -35.15 40.51
CA PRO A 338 -16.33 -33.95 40.82
C PRO A 338 -16.45 -33.83 42.34
N ALA A 339 -16.01 -32.68 42.86
CA ALA A 339 -16.09 -32.37 44.29
C ALA A 339 -17.55 -32.43 44.75
N ARG A 340 -17.85 -33.33 45.69
CA ARG A 340 -19.10 -33.39 46.43
C ARG A 340 -19.20 -32.09 47.28
N LYS A 341 -20.15 -31.25 46.98
CA LYS A 341 -20.46 -30.04 47.73
C LYS A 341 -20.53 -30.31 49.24
N ARG A 342 -19.49 -29.90 49.96
CA ARG A 342 -19.52 -29.91 51.44
C ARG A 342 -20.29 -28.63 51.90
N ARG A 343 -21.31 -28.80 52.73
CA ARG A 343 -22.04 -27.70 53.37
C ARG A 343 -21.09 -26.97 54.26
N GLU A 344 -20.99 -25.66 54.04
CA GLU A 344 -20.29 -24.74 54.92
C GLU A 344 -20.97 -24.73 56.29
N ALA A 345 -20.19 -24.97 57.34
CA ALA A 345 -20.57 -24.67 58.70
C ALA A 345 -19.93 -23.34 59.02
N GLU A 346 -20.77 -22.35 59.33
CA GLU A 346 -20.37 -21.06 59.84
C GLU A 346 -19.62 -21.26 61.17
N HIS A 347 -18.43 -20.66 61.29
CA HIS A 347 -17.80 -20.41 62.58
C HIS A 347 -17.53 -18.92 62.72
N GLU A 348 -18.11 -18.39 63.79
CA GLU A 348 -18.07 -17.02 64.28
C GLU A 348 -16.64 -16.54 64.57
N ALA A 349 -16.49 -15.25 64.41
CA ALA A 349 -15.33 -14.43 64.72
C ALA A 349 -14.95 -14.45 66.18
N LEU A 350 -13.67 -14.50 66.47
CA LEU A 350 -13.12 -13.97 67.73
C LEU A 350 -12.03 -12.96 67.46
N SER A 351 -12.17 -11.87 68.12
CA SER A 351 -11.49 -10.58 68.06
C SER A 351 -10.06 -10.54 68.58
N THR A 352 -9.33 -9.61 68.01
CA THR A 352 -8.30 -8.72 68.62
C THR A 352 -7.05 -9.34 69.26
N ASP A 353 -5.92 -9.03 68.61
CA ASP A 353 -4.85 -8.41 69.39
C ASP A 353 -3.97 -7.49 68.52
N GLN A 354 -3.65 -6.37 69.13
CA GLN A 354 -2.91 -5.25 68.59
C GLN A 354 -1.42 -5.61 68.40
N PHE A 355 -0.89 -5.37 67.23
CA PHE A 355 0.56 -5.27 67.02
C PHE A 355 0.93 -3.86 66.51
N PRO A 356 2.01 -3.28 67.01
CA PRO A 356 2.38 -1.90 66.74
C PRO A 356 2.86 -1.71 65.29
N PHE A 357 2.32 -0.67 64.68
CA PHE A 357 2.71 -0.18 63.38
C PHE A 357 4.17 0.27 63.35
N LEU A 358 5.01 -0.54 62.77
CA LEU A 358 6.25 -0.09 62.17
C LEU A 358 6.01 0.03 60.65
N SER A 359 5.75 1.23 60.21
CA SER A 359 5.59 1.58 58.82
C SER A 359 6.95 1.57 58.09
N GLN A 360 7.51 0.40 57.85
CA GLN A 360 8.51 0.24 56.82
C GLN A 360 7.76 0.15 55.51
N LYS A 361 7.95 1.12 54.60
CA LYS A 361 7.54 1.03 53.20
C LYS A 361 8.23 -0.19 52.61
N ARG A 362 7.58 -1.34 52.63
CA ARG A 362 8.04 -2.54 51.93
C ARG A 362 8.10 -2.21 50.43
N LYS A 363 9.29 -2.18 49.83
CA LYS A 363 9.47 -2.09 48.39
C LYS A 363 8.75 -3.28 47.79
N ARG A 364 7.74 -3.04 46.98
CA ARG A 364 7.05 -4.09 46.19
C ARG A 364 8.08 -4.72 45.27
N LYS A 365 8.40 -5.99 45.44
CA LYS A 365 9.24 -6.73 44.54
C LYS A 365 8.36 -7.31 43.44
N THR A 366 8.66 -6.98 42.17
CA THR A 366 7.98 -7.56 41.00
C THR A 366 8.77 -8.77 40.57
N LEU A 367 8.11 -9.93 40.49
CA LEU A 367 8.68 -11.15 39.93
C LEU A 367 8.49 -11.12 38.43
N THR A 368 9.54 -11.35 37.66
CA THR A 368 9.51 -11.33 36.18
C THR A 368 10.13 -12.61 35.61
N CYS A 369 9.83 -12.91 34.36
CA CYS A 369 10.43 -14.05 33.64
C CYS A 369 11.96 -13.90 33.49
N SER A 370 12.48 -12.70 33.54
CA SER A 370 13.90 -12.41 33.54
C SER A 370 14.56 -12.47 34.93
N ASP A 371 13.75 -12.47 36.00
CA ASP A 371 14.24 -12.39 37.37
C ASP A 371 13.52 -13.42 38.25
N GLY A 372 14.03 -14.65 38.23
CA GLY A 372 13.66 -15.68 39.16
C GLY A 372 12.41 -16.50 38.86
N LEU A 373 11.75 -16.30 37.71
CA LEU A 373 10.63 -17.14 37.28
C LEU A 373 10.98 -17.99 36.05
N LYS A 374 10.44 -19.20 36.01
CA LYS A 374 10.42 -20.03 34.80
C LYS A 374 9.12 -19.81 34.06
N CYS A 375 9.20 -19.15 32.94
CA CYS A 375 8.04 -18.85 32.10
C CYS A 375 7.99 -19.77 30.87
N VAL A 376 6.77 -20.03 30.43
CA VAL A 376 6.48 -20.73 29.16
C VAL A 376 5.85 -19.73 28.22
N GLU A 377 6.33 -19.69 26.98
CA GLU A 377 5.71 -18.89 25.92
C GLU A 377 4.54 -19.68 25.32
N ILE A 378 3.34 -19.10 25.45
CA ILE A 378 2.11 -19.63 24.83
C ILE A 378 1.72 -18.69 23.71
N ARG A 379 1.64 -19.23 22.51
CA ARG A 379 1.29 -18.48 21.30
C ARG A 379 -0.13 -18.79 20.87
N CYS A 380 -0.95 -17.76 20.79
CA CYS A 380 -2.37 -17.84 20.40
C CYS A 380 -2.57 -17.07 19.08
N PRO A 381 -2.88 -17.73 17.95
CA PRO A 381 -3.12 -17.04 16.69
C PRO A 381 -4.39 -16.19 16.77
N LEU A 382 -4.34 -14.98 16.17
CA LEU A 382 -5.44 -14.02 16.13
C LEU A 382 -6.20 -14.08 14.79
N LEU A 383 -6.57 -15.28 14.38
CA LEU A 383 -7.26 -15.50 13.10
C LEU A 383 -8.63 -14.83 13.10
N GLY A 384 -8.90 -14.06 12.06
CA GLY A 384 -10.21 -13.42 11.86
C GLY A 384 -10.48 -12.22 12.79
N LEU A 385 -9.46 -11.68 13.45
CA LEU A 385 -9.59 -10.43 14.22
C LEU A 385 -10.03 -9.30 13.29
N ASP A 386 -11.19 -8.73 13.55
CA ASP A 386 -11.73 -7.60 12.80
C ASP A 386 -11.35 -6.28 13.51
N SER A 387 -12.09 -5.87 14.52
CA SER A 387 -11.84 -4.64 15.26
C SER A 387 -11.33 -4.88 16.68
N SER A 388 -11.85 -5.88 17.37
CA SER A 388 -11.42 -6.20 18.73
C SER A 388 -11.66 -7.67 19.08
N ALA A 389 -10.81 -8.18 19.98
CA ALA A 389 -10.98 -9.49 20.60
C ALA A 389 -10.69 -9.40 22.10
N VAL A 390 -11.29 -10.35 22.83
CA VAL A 390 -11.00 -10.54 24.26
C VAL A 390 -10.48 -11.95 24.44
N MET A 391 -9.33 -12.09 25.07
CA MET A 391 -8.75 -13.37 25.43
C MET A 391 -8.70 -13.49 26.95
N VAL A 392 -9.26 -14.59 27.45
CA VAL A 392 -9.38 -14.85 28.88
C VAL A 392 -8.60 -16.09 29.26
N LEU A 393 -7.65 -15.93 30.16
CA LEU A 393 -6.90 -17.02 30.76
C LEU A 393 -7.48 -17.34 32.15
N HIS A 394 -7.92 -18.56 32.33
CA HIS A 394 -8.41 -19.06 33.60
C HIS A 394 -7.27 -19.81 34.29
N SER A 395 -6.92 -19.40 35.50
CA SER A 395 -5.79 -19.97 36.23
C SER A 395 -6.05 -20.05 37.73
N TYR A 396 -5.21 -20.80 38.40
CA TYR A 396 -5.15 -20.86 39.84
C TYR A 396 -3.76 -20.48 40.32
N LEU A 397 -3.72 -19.72 41.37
CA LEU A 397 -2.49 -19.36 42.07
C LEU A 397 -2.11 -20.53 42.98
N TRP A 398 -0.86 -20.99 42.89
CA TRP A 398 -0.40 -22.12 43.70
C TRP A 398 -0.04 -21.64 45.12
N ASN A 399 -0.98 -21.75 46.09
CA ASN A 399 -0.88 -21.15 47.39
C ASN A 399 0.33 -21.64 48.22
N THR A 400 0.66 -22.93 48.17
CA THR A 400 1.82 -23.49 48.92
C THR A 400 3.13 -22.88 48.49
N THR A 401 3.38 -22.71 47.22
CA THR A 401 4.62 -22.12 46.71
C THR A 401 4.76 -20.67 47.05
N LEU A 402 3.66 -19.90 47.05
CA LEU A 402 3.69 -18.48 47.35
C LEU A 402 3.99 -18.19 48.81
N ILE A 403 3.49 -19.00 49.72
CA ILE A 403 3.79 -18.84 51.13
C ILE A 403 5.25 -19.13 51.41
N GLU A 404 5.82 -20.18 50.82
CA GLU A 404 7.27 -20.43 50.92
C GLU A 404 8.14 -19.27 50.40
N VAL A 405 7.72 -18.67 49.28
CA VAL A 405 8.43 -17.51 48.69
C VAL A 405 8.33 -16.27 49.59
N ILE A 406 7.19 -16.06 50.27
CA ILE A 406 7.00 -14.93 51.19
C ILE A 406 7.79 -15.13 52.49
N GLN A 407 7.97 -16.36 52.95
CA GLN A 407 8.78 -16.67 54.15
C GLN A 407 10.29 -16.51 53.89
N LEU A 408 10.72 -16.56 52.62
CA LEU A 408 12.13 -16.38 52.23
C LEU A 408 12.49 -14.95 51.81
N LEU A 409 11.53 -14.03 51.79
CA LEU A 409 11.69 -12.59 51.54
C LEU A 409 11.53 -11.75 52.80
#